data_bd41e2844e7d31fec8e4f13a41012784
#
_entry.id   bd41e2844e7d31fec8e4f13a41012784
#
_cell.length_a   1.000
_cell.length_b   1.000
_cell.length_c   1.000
_cell.angle_alpha   90.00
_cell.angle_beta   90.00
_cell.angle_gamma   90.00
#
_symmetry.space_group_name_H-M   'P 1'
#
loop_
_entity.id
_entity.type
_entity.pdbx_description
1 polymer ?
#
loop_
_entity_poly.entity_id
_entity_poly.type
_entity_poly.pdbx_seq_one_letter_code
_entity_poly.pdbx_strand_id
1 'polypeptide(L)'
;GCLWTVVPIGPETYNRMHGKMRTVNKMLAWGHARVIENLLERGSEMKPPPERAISDQFARSKSTVADALMELGRELELIQRHKAEEDLAVAGASILARDVFVQKMAELSEKTGVLLPKGGGKPVDVAAKKLVETQGSAVLRQVAKLHFRNAARALGEPEPPRSGDLWKKK
;
A
#
# COMPACT_ATOMS: atom_id res chain seq x y z
N GLY A 1 5.40 -13.80 22.86
CA GLY A 1 4.95 -12.63 22.10
C GLY A 1 4.28 -13.05 20.80
N CYS A 2 3.53 -12.16 20.17
CA CYS A 2 2.92 -12.43 18.87
C CYS A 2 3.95 -12.23 17.76
N LEU A 3 4.03 -13.17 16.81
CA LEU A 3 4.85 -13.03 15.61
C LEU A 3 4.17 -12.07 14.64
N TRP A 4 4.95 -11.20 14.04
CA TRP A 4 4.46 -10.23 13.06
C TRP A 4 5.48 -9.96 11.95
N THR A 5 5.01 -9.43 10.83
CA THR A 5 5.82 -8.92 9.73
C THR A 5 5.11 -7.77 9.03
N VAL A 6 5.87 -6.90 8.41
CA VAL A 6 5.37 -5.81 7.55
C VAL A 6 6.16 -5.79 6.25
N VAL A 7 5.47 -5.61 5.14
CA VAL A 7 6.07 -5.46 3.81
C VAL A 7 5.91 -4.03 3.34
N PRO A 8 6.87 -3.13 3.60
CA PRO A 8 6.80 -1.76 3.15
C PRO A 8 7.08 -1.67 1.65
N ILE A 9 6.20 -1.00 0.91
CA ILE A 9 6.37 -0.74 -0.53
C ILE A 9 6.70 0.74 -0.70
N GLY A 10 7.98 1.05 -0.86
CA GLY A 10 8.45 2.41 -1.08
C GLY A 10 8.00 2.98 -2.43
N PRO A 11 8.05 4.33 -2.61
CA PRO A 11 7.46 5.00 -3.78
C PRO A 11 7.99 4.51 -5.12
N GLU A 12 9.28 4.31 -5.27
CA GLU A 12 9.86 3.80 -6.54
C GLU A 12 9.37 2.41 -6.89
N THR A 13 9.38 1.50 -5.90
CA THR A 13 8.86 0.14 -6.07
C THR A 13 7.36 0.18 -6.36
N TYR A 14 6.62 1.03 -5.65
CA TYR A 14 5.20 1.24 -5.91
C TYR A 14 4.94 1.67 -7.35
N ASN A 15 5.66 2.68 -7.85
CA ASN A 15 5.48 3.19 -9.21
C ASN A 15 5.80 2.13 -10.27
N ARG A 16 6.87 1.34 -10.05
CA ARG A 16 7.23 0.20 -10.92
C ARG A 16 6.16 -0.90 -10.91
N MET A 17 5.66 -1.27 -9.73
CA MET A 17 4.59 -2.26 -9.59
C MET A 17 3.29 -1.78 -10.23
N HIS A 18 2.91 -0.52 -10.01
CA HIS A 18 1.71 0.07 -10.62
C HIS A 18 1.78 0.05 -12.14
N GLY A 19 2.94 0.36 -12.71
CA GLY A 19 3.17 0.29 -14.15
C GLY A 19 2.96 -1.11 -14.74
N LYS A 20 3.31 -2.17 -13.98
CA LYS A 20 3.13 -3.57 -14.39
C LYS A 20 1.72 -4.11 -14.11
N MET A 21 1.21 -3.90 -12.91
CA MET A 21 -0.05 -4.49 -12.43
C MET A 21 -1.29 -3.69 -12.86
N ARG A 22 -1.12 -2.40 -13.19
CA ARG A 22 -2.16 -1.49 -13.69
C ARG A 22 -3.27 -1.15 -12.68
N THR A 23 -3.40 -1.86 -11.57
CA THR A 23 -4.42 -1.60 -10.55
C THR A 23 -3.86 -1.67 -9.13
N VAL A 24 -4.36 -0.77 -8.29
CA VAL A 24 -4.00 -0.74 -6.86
C VAL A 24 -4.47 -2.02 -6.15
N ASN A 25 -5.65 -2.56 -6.52
CA ASN A 25 -6.18 -3.78 -5.91
C ASN A 25 -5.25 -4.99 -6.12
N LYS A 26 -4.65 -5.16 -7.30
CA LYS A 26 -3.66 -6.21 -7.53
C LYS A 26 -2.39 -6.03 -6.69
N MET A 27 -1.97 -4.78 -6.50
CA MET A 27 -0.81 -4.48 -5.65
C MET A 27 -1.11 -4.77 -4.17
N LEU A 28 -2.30 -4.40 -3.68
CA LEU A 28 -2.74 -4.71 -2.32
C LEU A 28 -2.84 -6.22 -2.13
N ALA A 29 -3.45 -6.94 -3.06
CA ALA A 29 -3.56 -8.40 -3.02
C ALA A 29 -2.18 -9.07 -2.94
N TRP A 30 -1.23 -8.63 -3.76
CA TRP A 30 0.15 -9.10 -3.69
C TRP A 30 0.78 -8.81 -2.32
N GLY A 31 0.55 -7.61 -1.77
CA GLY A 31 1.08 -7.24 -0.45
C GLY A 31 0.53 -8.12 0.67
N HIS A 32 -0.78 -8.39 0.67
CA HIS A 32 -1.41 -9.33 1.62
C HIS A 32 -0.86 -10.74 1.47
N ALA A 33 -0.76 -11.25 0.23
CA ALA A 33 -0.20 -12.57 -0.03
C ALA A 33 1.26 -12.69 0.45
N ARG A 34 2.08 -11.66 0.21
CA ARG A 34 3.48 -11.65 0.65
C ARG A 34 3.63 -11.63 2.17
N VAL A 35 2.79 -10.85 2.88
CA VAL A 35 2.78 -10.84 4.36
C VAL A 35 2.40 -12.20 4.92
N ILE A 36 1.37 -12.85 4.36
CA ILE A 36 0.95 -14.20 4.76
C ILE A 36 2.10 -15.18 4.55
N GLU A 37 2.69 -15.20 3.36
CA GLU A 37 3.81 -16.08 3.03
C GLU A 37 5.00 -15.91 3.97
N ASN A 38 5.45 -14.65 4.19
CA ASN A 38 6.57 -14.35 5.08
C ASN A 38 6.32 -14.80 6.53
N LEU A 39 5.07 -14.78 7.01
CA LEU A 39 4.72 -15.32 8.33
C LEU A 39 4.78 -16.84 8.32
N LEU A 40 4.27 -17.49 7.29
CA LEU A 40 4.24 -18.95 7.19
C LEU A 40 5.61 -19.57 7.00
N GLU A 41 6.53 -18.88 6.32
CA GLU A 41 7.95 -19.27 6.26
C GLU A 41 8.59 -19.38 7.66
N ARG A 42 8.01 -18.67 8.64
CA ARG A 42 8.39 -18.72 10.07
C ARG A 42 7.45 -19.57 10.91
N GLY A 43 6.72 -20.49 10.30
CA GLY A 43 5.68 -21.30 10.94
C GLY A 43 6.13 -22.06 12.17
N SER A 44 7.40 -22.51 12.22
CA SER A 44 7.98 -23.20 13.38
C SER A 44 8.06 -22.36 14.66
N GLU A 45 8.01 -21.03 14.52
CA GLU A 45 8.01 -20.07 15.63
C GLU A 45 6.58 -19.84 16.20
N MET A 46 5.55 -20.26 15.47
CA MET A 46 4.14 -20.08 15.87
C MET A 46 3.59 -21.33 16.57
N LYS A 47 3.12 -21.15 17.79
CA LYS A 47 2.51 -22.25 18.58
C LYS A 47 1.23 -21.76 19.24
N PRO A 48 0.05 -22.28 18.87
CA PRO A 48 -0.16 -23.27 17.80
C PRO A 48 0.11 -22.69 16.41
N PRO A 49 0.26 -23.54 15.37
CA PRO A 49 0.39 -23.07 13.99
C PRO A 49 -0.90 -22.38 13.54
N PRO A 50 -0.82 -21.43 12.59
CA PRO A 50 -2.00 -20.74 12.10
C PRO A 50 -2.86 -21.67 11.23
N GLU A 51 -4.17 -21.63 11.43
CA GLU A 51 -5.15 -22.39 10.65
C GLU A 51 -5.82 -21.53 9.57
N ARG A 52 -5.80 -20.20 9.76
CA ARG A 52 -6.48 -19.26 8.85
C ARG A 52 -5.78 -17.92 8.79
N ALA A 53 -6.00 -17.21 7.68
CA ALA A 53 -5.65 -15.81 7.50
C ALA A 53 -6.93 -14.96 7.39
N ILE A 54 -6.98 -13.82 8.08
CA ILE A 54 -8.11 -12.89 8.04
C ILE A 54 -7.66 -11.59 7.38
N SER A 55 -8.41 -11.11 6.40
CA SER A 55 -8.14 -9.87 5.67
C SER A 55 -9.41 -9.04 5.53
N ASP A 56 -9.26 -7.70 5.56
CA ASP A 56 -10.34 -6.82 5.13
C ASP A 56 -10.62 -6.98 3.63
N GLN A 57 -11.91 -6.94 3.26
CA GLN A 57 -12.33 -7.06 1.87
C GLN A 57 -12.27 -5.71 1.17
N PHE A 58 -11.12 -5.35 0.61
CA PHE A 58 -10.91 -4.10 -0.12
C PHE A 58 -11.30 -4.17 -1.61
N ALA A 59 -11.48 -5.35 -2.17
CA ALA A 59 -11.86 -5.56 -3.57
C ALA A 59 -13.28 -6.11 -3.69
N ARG A 60 -13.94 -5.86 -4.84
CA ARG A 60 -15.27 -6.42 -5.12
C ARG A 60 -15.27 -7.94 -5.12
N SER A 61 -14.25 -8.56 -5.75
CA SER A 61 -14.11 -10.01 -5.79
C SER A 61 -13.19 -10.48 -4.66
N LYS A 62 -13.65 -11.48 -3.91
CA LYS A 62 -12.84 -12.20 -2.93
C LYS A 62 -11.68 -12.95 -3.60
N SER A 63 -11.81 -13.36 -4.87
CA SER A 63 -10.75 -14.02 -5.61
C SER A 63 -9.51 -13.15 -5.76
N THR A 64 -9.64 -11.83 -5.70
CA THR A 64 -8.50 -10.91 -5.90
C THR A 64 -7.32 -11.20 -4.96
N VAL A 65 -7.56 -11.50 -3.69
CA VAL A 65 -6.50 -11.89 -2.74
C VAL A 65 -6.20 -13.38 -2.87
N ALA A 66 -7.22 -14.23 -3.01
CA ALA A 66 -7.04 -15.67 -3.14
C ALA A 66 -6.14 -16.03 -4.34
N ASP A 67 -6.36 -15.39 -5.50
CA ASP A 67 -5.56 -15.60 -6.72
C ASP A 67 -4.10 -15.12 -6.56
N ALA A 68 -3.85 -14.22 -5.63
CA ALA A 68 -2.51 -13.69 -5.35
C ALA A 68 -1.73 -14.51 -4.32
N LEU A 69 -2.38 -15.42 -3.58
CA LEU A 69 -1.74 -16.25 -2.56
C LEU A 69 -0.58 -17.05 -3.16
N MET A 70 0.50 -17.14 -2.37
CA MET A 70 1.71 -17.87 -2.73
C MET A 70 1.61 -19.32 -2.22
N GLU A 71 2.70 -20.05 -2.28
CA GLU A 71 2.72 -21.50 -2.07
C GLU A 71 2.14 -21.90 -0.69
N LEU A 72 2.70 -21.36 0.39
CA LEU A 72 2.24 -21.67 1.74
C LEU A 72 0.88 -21.06 2.06
N GLY A 73 0.65 -19.84 1.57
CA GLY A 73 -0.62 -19.14 1.81
C GLY A 73 -1.85 -19.84 1.22
N ARG A 74 -1.68 -20.67 0.18
CA ARG A 74 -2.78 -21.45 -0.42
C ARG A 74 -3.26 -22.60 0.43
N GLU A 75 -2.43 -23.05 1.36
CA GLU A 75 -2.76 -24.12 2.29
C GLU A 75 -3.64 -23.65 3.47
N LEU A 76 -3.77 -22.31 3.64
CA LEU A 76 -4.59 -21.74 4.72
C LEU A 76 -5.99 -21.38 4.26
N GLU A 77 -6.94 -21.45 5.19
CA GLU A 77 -8.25 -20.84 5.02
C GLU A 77 -8.14 -19.32 4.96
N LEU A 78 -8.48 -18.69 3.82
CA LEU A 78 -8.52 -17.24 3.69
C LEU A 78 -9.93 -16.71 3.96
N ILE A 79 -10.10 -16.00 5.07
CA ILE A 79 -11.34 -15.31 5.45
C ILE A 79 -11.25 -13.85 5.03
N GLN A 80 -12.14 -13.39 4.15
CA GLN A 80 -12.25 -11.99 3.74
C GLN A 80 -13.63 -11.46 4.13
N ARG A 81 -13.66 -10.40 4.92
CA ARG A 81 -14.90 -9.74 5.35
C ARG A 81 -14.72 -8.23 5.45
N HIS A 82 -15.82 -7.51 5.29
CA HIS A 82 -15.85 -6.07 5.57
C HIS A 82 -15.70 -5.83 7.07
N LYS A 83 -15.06 -4.73 7.46
CA LYS A 83 -14.75 -4.36 8.84
C LYS A 83 -13.98 -5.46 9.58
N ALA A 84 -13.03 -6.06 8.90
CA ALA A 84 -12.21 -7.11 9.50
C ALA A 84 -11.36 -6.61 10.68
N GLU A 85 -11.20 -5.30 10.83
CA GLU A 85 -10.54 -4.65 11.97
C GLU A 85 -11.26 -4.86 13.32
N GLU A 86 -12.47 -5.37 13.33
CA GLU A 86 -13.13 -5.87 14.56
C GLU A 86 -12.41 -7.09 15.14
N ASP A 87 -11.63 -7.80 14.35
CA ASP A 87 -10.73 -8.85 14.79
C ASP A 87 -9.43 -8.28 15.35
N LEU A 88 -9.02 -8.72 16.54
CA LEU A 88 -7.82 -8.20 17.22
C LEU A 88 -6.54 -8.39 16.42
N ALA A 89 -6.41 -9.50 15.68
CA ALA A 89 -5.22 -9.75 14.86
C ALA A 89 -5.16 -8.75 13.70
N VAL A 90 -6.29 -8.47 13.04
CA VAL A 90 -6.38 -7.48 11.94
C VAL A 90 -6.16 -6.06 12.48
N ALA A 91 -6.74 -5.72 13.64
CA ALA A 91 -6.51 -4.42 14.28
C ALA A 91 -5.03 -4.24 14.63
N GLY A 92 -4.39 -5.23 15.25
CA GLY A 92 -2.97 -5.23 15.57
C GLY A 92 -2.09 -5.07 14.31
N ALA A 93 -2.39 -5.83 13.25
CA ALA A 93 -1.69 -5.73 11.98
C ALA A 93 -1.82 -4.32 11.35
N SER A 94 -3.00 -3.71 11.44
CA SER A 94 -3.26 -2.35 10.96
C SER A 94 -2.43 -1.30 11.71
N ILE A 95 -2.29 -1.45 13.04
CA ILE A 95 -1.46 -0.56 13.87
C ILE A 95 0.01 -0.67 13.47
N LEU A 96 0.55 -1.90 13.34
CA LEU A 96 1.93 -2.15 12.94
C LEU A 96 2.23 -1.60 11.55
N ALA A 97 1.34 -1.85 10.58
CA ALA A 97 1.47 -1.31 9.23
C ALA A 97 1.43 0.23 9.22
N ARG A 98 0.57 0.82 10.04
CA ARG A 98 0.46 2.28 10.19
C ARG A 98 1.70 2.88 10.80
N ASP A 99 2.28 2.26 11.81
CA ASP A 99 3.51 2.73 12.46
C ASP A 99 4.67 2.76 11.46
N VAL A 100 4.93 1.66 10.76
CA VAL A 100 5.96 1.59 9.71
C VAL A 100 5.73 2.62 8.61
N PHE A 101 4.47 2.85 8.20
CA PHE A 101 4.15 3.90 7.23
C PHE A 101 4.52 5.30 7.73
N VAL A 102 4.23 5.60 9.00
CA VAL A 102 4.56 6.91 9.59
C VAL A 102 6.07 7.12 9.69
N GLN A 103 6.81 6.09 10.11
CA GLN A 103 8.27 6.12 10.15
C GLN A 103 8.87 6.36 8.75
N LYS A 104 8.40 5.62 7.73
CA LYS A 104 8.86 5.81 6.35
C LYS A 104 8.53 7.19 5.78
N MET A 105 7.41 7.79 6.15
CA MET A 105 7.09 9.17 5.78
C MET A 105 8.03 10.18 6.44
N ALA A 106 8.44 9.95 7.69
CA ALA A 106 9.42 10.79 8.39
C ALA A 106 10.80 10.68 7.72
N GLU A 107 11.28 9.46 7.46
CA GLU A 107 12.55 9.21 6.75
C GLU A 107 12.59 9.91 5.37
N LEU A 108 11.52 9.81 4.60
CA LEU A 108 11.43 10.48 3.30
C LEU A 108 11.43 12.01 3.44
N SER A 109 10.77 12.56 4.47
CA SER A 109 10.76 13.99 4.74
C SER A 109 12.16 14.49 5.12
N GLU A 110 12.87 13.76 5.97
CA GLU A 110 14.25 14.05 6.37
C GLU A 110 15.19 14.00 5.15
N LYS A 111 15.12 12.92 4.38
CA LYS A 111 15.93 12.74 3.16
C LYS A 111 15.79 13.87 2.16
N THR A 112 14.58 14.44 2.03
CA THR A 112 14.31 15.51 1.06
C THR A 112 14.43 16.92 1.64
N GLY A 113 14.52 17.08 2.97
CA GLY A 113 14.47 18.38 3.63
C GLY A 113 13.12 19.11 3.50
N VAL A 114 12.08 18.38 3.05
CA VAL A 114 10.71 18.91 2.90
C VAL A 114 9.75 18.03 3.67
N LEU A 115 8.95 18.62 4.56
CA LEU A 115 7.90 17.88 5.27
C LEU A 115 6.89 17.33 4.26
N LEU A 116 6.75 16.00 4.21
CA LEU A 116 5.83 15.30 3.32
C LEU A 116 4.52 15.01 4.04
N PRO A 117 3.42 15.73 3.73
CA PRO A 117 2.14 15.49 4.38
C PRO A 117 1.50 14.20 3.87
N LYS A 118 0.71 13.56 4.75
CA LYS A 118 -0.04 12.36 4.42
C LYS A 118 -1.32 12.71 3.66
N GLY A 119 -1.74 11.86 2.75
CA GLY A 119 -3.00 12.01 2.02
C GLY A 119 -2.84 12.56 0.61
N GLY A 120 -3.85 13.27 0.10
CA GLY A 120 -3.91 13.79 -1.28
C GLY A 120 -4.48 15.20 -1.38
N GLY A 121 -4.52 15.97 -0.27
CA GLY A 121 -5.07 17.31 -0.24
C GLY A 121 -4.08 18.41 -0.64
N LYS A 122 -4.50 19.68 -0.53
CA LYS A 122 -3.69 20.87 -0.84
C LYS A 122 -2.29 20.88 -0.21
N PRO A 123 -2.08 20.45 1.07
CA PRO A 123 -0.73 20.42 1.63
C PRO A 123 0.23 19.52 0.85
N VAL A 124 -0.27 18.41 0.28
CA VAL A 124 0.53 17.51 -0.57
C VAL A 124 0.91 18.20 -1.88
N ASP A 125 0.00 18.95 -2.50
CA ASP A 125 0.31 19.71 -3.72
C ASP A 125 1.40 20.75 -3.46
N VAL A 126 1.33 21.47 -2.35
CA VAL A 126 2.35 22.47 -1.96
C VAL A 126 3.71 21.82 -1.75
N ALA A 127 3.77 20.70 -1.00
CA ALA A 127 5.01 19.98 -0.77
C ALA A 127 5.60 19.41 -2.06
N ALA A 128 4.77 18.82 -2.92
CA ALA A 128 5.21 18.29 -4.20
C ALA A 128 5.76 19.38 -5.14
N LYS A 129 5.09 20.53 -5.22
CA LYS A 129 5.57 21.67 -5.99
C LYS A 129 6.91 22.18 -5.47
N LYS A 130 7.04 22.37 -4.16
CA LYS A 130 8.29 22.78 -3.52
C LYS A 130 9.45 21.82 -3.86
N LEU A 131 9.19 20.51 -3.80
CA LEU A 131 10.20 19.50 -4.17
C LEU A 131 10.65 19.63 -5.63
N VAL A 132 9.71 19.79 -6.56
CA VAL A 132 10.02 19.97 -7.99
C VAL A 132 10.85 21.24 -8.21
N GLU A 133 10.48 22.35 -7.56
CA GLU A 133 11.20 23.63 -7.67
C GLU A 133 12.62 23.59 -7.09
N THR A 134 12.83 22.86 -6.00
CA THR A 134 14.12 22.83 -5.31
C THR A 134 15.06 21.71 -5.74
N GLN A 135 14.52 20.56 -6.20
CA GLN A 135 15.29 19.35 -6.46
C GLN A 135 15.03 18.75 -7.86
N GLY A 136 14.15 19.39 -8.64
CA GLY A 136 13.77 18.90 -9.97
C GLY A 136 12.68 17.83 -9.95
N SER A 137 12.06 17.59 -11.10
CA SER A 137 10.90 16.69 -11.24
C SER A 137 11.21 15.22 -10.92
N ALA A 138 12.45 14.80 -11.12
CA ALA A 138 12.86 13.41 -10.88
C ALA A 138 12.68 12.95 -9.42
N VAL A 139 12.74 13.87 -8.44
CA VAL A 139 12.58 13.56 -7.02
C VAL A 139 11.22 12.95 -6.71
N LEU A 140 10.18 13.31 -7.46
CA LEU A 140 8.83 12.77 -7.22
C LEU A 140 8.76 11.25 -7.35
N ARG A 141 9.59 10.62 -8.17
CA ARG A 141 9.67 9.15 -8.28
C ARG A 141 10.04 8.50 -6.96
N GLN A 142 10.85 9.17 -6.15
CA GLN A 142 11.40 8.66 -4.90
C GLN A 142 10.46 8.89 -3.70
N VAL A 143 9.50 9.81 -3.81
CA VAL A 143 8.68 10.22 -2.66
C VAL A 143 7.18 10.18 -2.91
N ALA A 144 6.73 10.05 -4.16
CA ALA A 144 5.32 10.14 -4.53
C ALA A 144 4.84 8.95 -5.36
N LYS A 145 3.55 8.67 -5.27
CA LYS A 145 2.83 7.74 -6.16
C LYS A 145 2.40 8.50 -7.41
N LEU A 146 3.11 8.31 -8.51
CA LEU A 146 2.99 9.15 -9.72
C LEU A 146 1.64 9.08 -10.44
N HIS A 147 0.86 8.03 -10.24
CA HIS A 147 -0.46 7.90 -10.87
C HIS A 147 -1.55 8.79 -10.25
N PHE A 148 -1.26 9.47 -9.13
CA PHE A 148 -2.19 10.40 -8.50
C PHE A 148 -2.11 11.80 -9.11
N ARG A 149 -3.25 12.49 -9.09
CA ARG A 149 -3.40 13.84 -9.65
C ARG A 149 -2.44 14.89 -9.04
N ASN A 150 -2.06 14.70 -7.77
CA ASN A 150 -1.08 15.55 -7.10
C ASN A 150 0.27 15.57 -7.83
N ALA A 151 0.73 14.40 -8.30
CA ALA A 151 1.98 14.31 -9.06
C ALA A 151 1.86 15.04 -10.42
N ALA A 152 0.77 14.83 -11.16
CA ALA A 152 0.52 15.52 -12.41
C ALA A 152 0.48 17.05 -12.22
N ARG A 153 -0.24 17.54 -11.18
CA ARG A 153 -0.25 18.98 -10.86
C ARG A 153 1.12 19.55 -10.56
N ALA A 154 1.94 18.83 -9.79
CA ALA A 154 3.30 19.28 -9.47
C ALA A 154 4.23 19.30 -10.67
N LEU A 155 4.00 18.44 -11.68
CA LEU A 155 4.74 18.37 -12.93
C LEU A 155 4.21 19.32 -14.01
N GLY A 156 3.07 19.96 -13.79
CA GLY A 156 2.38 20.74 -14.83
C GLY A 156 1.78 19.88 -15.94
N GLU A 157 1.55 18.60 -15.70
CA GLU A 157 1.00 17.63 -16.64
C GLU A 157 -0.53 17.57 -16.55
N PRO A 158 -1.23 17.11 -17.60
CA PRO A 158 -2.67 16.87 -17.57
C PRO A 158 -3.05 15.90 -16.45
N GLU A 159 -4.04 16.27 -15.64
CA GLU A 159 -4.50 15.42 -14.55
C GLU A 159 -5.22 14.17 -15.07
N PRO A 160 -4.94 12.98 -14.51
CA PRO A 160 -5.72 11.80 -14.83
C PRO A 160 -7.19 11.98 -14.43
N PRO A 161 -8.13 11.33 -15.13
CA PRO A 161 -9.56 11.43 -14.82
C PRO A 161 -9.86 10.98 -13.38
N ARG A 162 -10.87 11.56 -12.76
CA ARG A 162 -11.36 11.08 -11.46
C ARG A 162 -11.97 9.69 -11.63
N SER A 163 -11.80 8.85 -10.62
CA SER A 163 -12.40 7.50 -10.64
C SER A 163 -13.92 7.52 -10.89
N GLY A 164 -14.63 8.56 -10.43
CA GLY A 164 -16.05 8.77 -10.70
C GLY A 164 -16.39 9.21 -12.13
N ASP A 165 -15.44 9.78 -12.87
CA ASP A 165 -15.71 10.26 -14.24
C ASP A 165 -15.66 9.11 -15.27
N LEU A 166 -14.99 8.02 -14.92
CA LEU A 166 -14.93 6.81 -15.76
C LEU A 166 -16.28 6.08 -15.87
N TRP A 167 -17.19 6.31 -14.93
CA TRP A 167 -18.52 5.69 -14.91
C TRP A 167 -19.59 6.52 -15.62
N LYS A 168 -19.32 7.80 -15.93
CA LYS A 168 -20.28 8.71 -16.60
C LYS A 168 -20.25 8.59 -18.12
N LYS A 169 -19.36 7.77 -18.70
CA LYS A 169 -19.21 7.60 -20.15
C LYS A 169 -19.79 6.26 -20.68
N LYS A 170 -20.79 5.70 -19.96
CA LYS A 170 -21.57 4.57 -20.46
C LYS A 170 -23.04 4.91 -20.49
#